data_8a1b92008a3565151b49513997ba8695
#
_entry.id   8a1b92008a3565151b49513997ba8695
#
_cell.length_a   1.000
_cell.length_b   1.000
_cell.length_c   1.000
_cell.angle_alpha   90.00
_cell.angle_beta   90.00
_cell.angle_gamma   90.00
#
_symmetry.space_group_name_H-M   'P 1'
#
loop_
_entity.id
_entity.type
_entity.pdbx_description
1 polymer ?
#
loop_
_entity_poly.entity_id
_entity_poly.type
_entity_poly.pdbx_seq_one_letter_code
_entity_poly.pdbx_strand_id
1 'polypeptide(L)'
;MADDNGFLKGPITRLFEKVARWIGLSINAGPVLAALFMESYDTGNRMCSDDICKATGYSRANAGLIISQLEALGVVEGRRDYDQTGRGRKRVLYAIDGTFGDIFNLGVMSLLDRLGAMMKDIQSIDDLRSGREDSLVPMLNDIRKVIQGRIESLEAVSSAEITR
;
A
#
# COMPACT_ATOMS: atom_id res chain seq x y z
N MET A 1 25.54 -0.74 -23.44
CA MET A 1 25.40 -0.96 -22.02
C MET A 1 24.02 -1.58 -21.80
N ALA A 2 23.95 -2.86 -22.00
CA ALA A 2 22.71 -3.61 -21.95
C ALA A 2 22.59 -4.24 -20.55
N ASP A 3 21.43 -4.05 -19.94
CA ASP A 3 20.73 -4.94 -19.01
C ASP A 3 21.44 -5.47 -17.74
N ASP A 4 22.15 -4.64 -17.03
CA ASP A 4 22.54 -4.96 -15.63
C ASP A 4 21.32 -4.92 -14.68
N ASN A 5 20.23 -4.24 -15.07
CA ASN A 5 18.97 -4.18 -14.32
C ASN A 5 18.12 -5.45 -14.41
N GLY A 6 18.31 -6.31 -15.40
CA GLY A 6 17.52 -7.54 -15.56
C GLY A 6 17.70 -8.53 -14.41
N PHE A 7 18.91 -8.63 -13.87
CA PHE A 7 19.22 -9.50 -12.73
C PHE A 7 18.55 -9.04 -11.42
N LEU A 8 18.42 -7.74 -11.22
CA LEU A 8 17.83 -7.16 -10.00
C LEU A 8 16.30 -7.06 -10.03
N LYS A 9 15.69 -7.16 -11.21
CA LYS A 9 14.23 -7.02 -11.37
C LYS A 9 13.45 -7.99 -10.50
N GLY A 10 13.83 -9.25 -10.43
CA GLY A 10 13.15 -10.25 -9.58
C GLY A 10 13.26 -9.93 -8.09
N PRO A 11 14.45 -9.68 -7.54
CA PRO A 11 14.61 -9.25 -6.13
C PRO A 11 13.86 -7.97 -5.79
N ILE A 12 13.88 -6.96 -6.67
CA ILE A 12 13.13 -5.70 -6.48
C ILE A 12 11.63 -5.98 -6.45
N THR A 13 11.10 -6.78 -7.38
CA THR A 13 9.69 -7.17 -7.39
C THR A 13 9.28 -7.82 -6.07
N ARG A 14 10.08 -8.76 -5.54
CA ARG A 14 9.83 -9.40 -4.24
C ARG A 14 9.87 -8.42 -3.06
N LEU A 15 10.72 -7.40 -3.11
CA LEU A 15 10.69 -6.33 -2.13
C LEU A 15 9.35 -5.59 -2.18
N PHE A 16 8.91 -5.19 -3.36
CA PHE A 16 7.64 -4.47 -3.54
C PHE A 16 6.40 -5.32 -3.29
N GLU A 17 6.45 -6.63 -3.42
CA GLU A 17 5.41 -7.54 -2.93
C GLU A 17 5.22 -7.44 -1.41
N LYS A 18 6.33 -7.29 -0.66
CA LYS A 18 6.28 -7.05 0.79
C LYS A 18 5.74 -5.65 1.11
N VAL A 19 6.14 -4.63 0.34
CA VAL A 19 5.61 -3.27 0.47
C VAL A 19 4.10 -3.26 0.19
N ALA A 20 3.62 -3.94 -0.84
CA ALA A 20 2.20 -4.06 -1.14
C ALA A 20 1.41 -4.63 0.05
N ARG A 21 1.89 -5.73 0.64
CA ARG A 21 1.29 -6.29 1.86
C ARG A 21 1.32 -5.33 3.03
N TRP A 22 2.40 -4.60 3.19
CA TRP A 22 2.58 -3.62 4.26
C TRP A 22 1.51 -2.52 4.20
N ILE A 23 1.19 -2.02 3.02
CA ILE A 23 0.14 -1.01 2.82
C ILE A 23 -1.28 -1.60 2.72
N GLY A 24 -1.45 -2.88 2.97
CA GLY A 24 -2.76 -3.53 3.00
C GLY A 24 -3.29 -4.03 1.65
N LEU A 25 -2.44 -4.08 0.62
CA LEU A 25 -2.78 -4.61 -0.70
C LEU A 25 -2.36 -6.08 -0.90
N SER A 26 -2.89 -6.69 -1.94
CA SER A 26 -2.43 -7.99 -2.43
C SER A 26 -0.98 -7.91 -2.91
N ILE A 27 -0.24 -9.02 -2.79
CA ILE A 27 1.11 -9.15 -3.36
C ILE A 27 1.17 -8.86 -4.86
N ASN A 28 0.05 -9.04 -5.56
CA ASN A 28 -0.06 -8.75 -6.99
C ASN A 28 0.13 -7.27 -7.32
N ALA A 29 0.01 -6.37 -6.35
CA ALA A 29 0.35 -4.96 -6.53
C ALA A 29 1.87 -4.71 -6.56
N GLY A 30 2.67 -5.63 -6.02
CA GLY A 30 4.13 -5.50 -5.96
C GLY A 30 4.80 -5.28 -7.31
N PRO A 31 4.54 -6.12 -8.34
CA PRO A 31 5.11 -5.91 -9.68
C PRO A 31 4.77 -4.56 -10.31
N VAL A 32 3.55 -4.05 -10.10
CA VAL A 32 3.13 -2.74 -10.63
C VAL A 32 3.87 -1.63 -9.89
N LEU A 33 3.95 -1.69 -8.58
CA LEU A 33 4.72 -0.74 -7.77
C LEU A 33 6.20 -0.74 -8.18
N ALA A 34 6.80 -1.93 -8.30
CA ALA A 34 8.20 -2.06 -8.72
C ALA A 34 8.44 -1.41 -10.08
N ALA A 35 7.57 -1.67 -11.07
CA ALA A 35 7.70 -1.10 -12.40
C ALA A 35 7.63 0.43 -12.38
N LEU A 36 6.65 1.00 -11.66
CA LEU A 36 6.48 2.44 -11.56
C LEU A 36 7.63 3.12 -10.80
N PHE A 37 8.12 2.51 -9.72
CA PHE A 37 9.27 3.03 -8.99
C PHE A 37 10.54 2.98 -9.82
N MET A 38 10.82 1.85 -10.48
CA MET A 38 12.01 1.70 -11.33
C MET A 38 11.99 2.73 -12.45
N GLU A 39 10.86 2.91 -13.15
CA GLU A 39 10.73 3.92 -14.20
C GLU A 39 10.93 5.33 -13.68
N SER A 40 10.34 5.65 -12.53
CA SER A 40 10.48 6.96 -11.89
C SER A 40 11.94 7.31 -11.55
N TYR A 41 12.71 6.33 -11.05
CA TYR A 41 14.11 6.55 -10.69
C TYR A 41 15.08 6.48 -11.86
N ASP A 42 14.78 5.65 -12.87
CA ASP A 42 15.66 5.41 -14.02
C ASP A 42 15.54 6.54 -15.06
N THR A 43 14.30 6.89 -15.42
CA THR A 43 14.03 7.87 -16.49
C THR A 43 13.29 9.12 -16.01
N GLY A 44 12.63 9.08 -14.87
CA GLY A 44 11.71 10.12 -14.41
C GLY A 44 10.40 10.18 -15.21
N ASN A 45 10.16 9.23 -16.10
CA ASN A 45 9.00 9.19 -16.98
C ASN A 45 7.77 8.58 -16.28
N ARG A 46 6.62 8.80 -16.90
CA ARG A 46 5.36 8.16 -16.55
C ARG A 46 5.12 6.96 -17.47
N MET A 47 4.42 5.95 -16.96
CA MET A 47 4.09 4.75 -17.72
C MET A 47 2.61 4.74 -18.12
N CYS A 48 2.31 4.37 -19.35
CA CYS A 48 0.92 4.05 -19.71
C CYS A 48 0.56 2.61 -19.31
N SER A 49 -0.73 2.27 -19.33
CA SER A 49 -1.20 0.93 -18.99
C SER A 49 -0.52 -0.17 -19.79
N ASP A 50 -0.23 0.07 -21.08
CA ASP A 50 0.44 -0.92 -21.94
C ASP A 50 1.88 -1.17 -21.53
N ASP A 51 2.58 -0.12 -21.10
CA ASP A 51 3.97 -0.24 -20.59
C ASP A 51 3.98 -1.01 -19.27
N ILE A 52 3.02 -0.74 -18.38
CA ILE A 52 2.86 -1.48 -17.13
C ILE A 52 2.55 -2.96 -17.41
N CYS A 53 1.66 -3.27 -18.36
CA CYS A 53 1.35 -4.64 -18.76
C CYS A 53 2.61 -5.36 -19.30
N LYS A 54 3.41 -4.71 -20.13
CA LYS A 54 4.67 -5.26 -20.64
C LYS A 54 5.68 -5.51 -19.52
N ALA A 55 5.82 -4.56 -18.61
CA ALA A 55 6.78 -4.64 -17.50
C ALA A 55 6.42 -5.74 -16.49
N THR A 56 5.14 -5.99 -16.26
CA THR A 56 4.64 -6.92 -15.23
C THR A 56 4.21 -8.28 -15.79
N GLY A 57 3.91 -8.37 -17.08
CA GLY A 57 3.29 -9.55 -17.70
C GLY A 57 1.79 -9.68 -17.39
N TYR A 58 1.17 -8.65 -16.82
CA TYR A 58 -0.25 -8.65 -16.47
C TYR A 58 -1.15 -8.32 -17.66
N SER A 59 -2.38 -8.85 -17.62
CA SER A 59 -3.45 -8.40 -18.51
C SER A 59 -3.86 -6.95 -18.21
N ARG A 60 -4.44 -6.26 -19.18
CA ARG A 60 -4.96 -4.89 -19.00
C ARG A 60 -5.98 -4.81 -17.86
N ALA A 61 -6.84 -5.83 -17.71
CA ALA A 61 -7.85 -5.85 -16.65
C ALA A 61 -7.19 -5.95 -15.27
N ASN A 62 -6.21 -6.83 -15.10
CA ASN A 62 -5.51 -7.00 -13.83
C ASN A 62 -4.67 -5.76 -13.49
N ALA A 63 -3.89 -5.25 -14.44
CA ALA A 63 -3.11 -4.03 -14.24
C ALA A 63 -4.03 -2.83 -13.91
N GLY A 64 -5.15 -2.67 -14.63
CA GLY A 64 -6.13 -1.61 -14.38
C GLY A 64 -6.74 -1.67 -12.98
N LEU A 65 -7.09 -2.86 -12.50
CA LEU A 65 -7.61 -3.04 -11.14
C LEU A 65 -6.58 -2.61 -10.09
N ILE A 66 -5.34 -3.04 -10.24
CA ILE A 66 -4.26 -2.71 -9.31
C ILE A 66 -3.97 -1.19 -9.35
N ILE A 67 -3.88 -0.61 -10.53
CA ILE A 67 -3.67 0.84 -10.69
C ILE A 67 -4.79 1.61 -9.96
N SER A 68 -6.05 1.23 -10.15
CA SER A 68 -7.18 1.88 -9.46
C SER A 68 -7.08 1.76 -7.93
N GLN A 69 -6.61 0.63 -7.40
CA GLN A 69 -6.36 0.47 -5.97
C GLN A 69 -5.25 1.40 -5.47
N LEU A 70 -4.15 1.51 -6.23
CA LEU A 70 -3.03 2.39 -5.91
C LEU A 70 -3.39 3.88 -6.00
N GLU A 71 -4.22 4.27 -6.99
CA GLU A 71 -4.79 5.62 -7.09
C GLU A 71 -5.71 5.94 -5.90
N ALA A 72 -6.56 4.99 -5.49
CA ALA A 72 -7.45 5.15 -4.35
C ALA A 72 -6.69 5.35 -3.02
N LEU A 73 -5.49 4.76 -2.89
CA LEU A 73 -4.60 4.98 -1.74
C LEU A 73 -3.72 6.25 -1.87
N GLY A 74 -3.78 6.95 -3.01
CA GLY A 74 -2.92 8.11 -3.26
C GLY A 74 -1.44 7.75 -3.50
N VAL A 75 -1.13 6.50 -3.83
CA VAL A 75 0.24 6.03 -4.12
C VAL A 75 0.64 6.32 -5.57
N VAL A 76 -0.34 6.32 -6.45
CA VAL A 76 -0.17 6.52 -7.90
C VAL A 76 -1.07 7.64 -8.36
N GLU A 77 -0.53 8.49 -9.23
CA GLU A 77 -1.26 9.55 -9.90
C GLU A 77 -1.33 9.27 -11.40
N GLY A 78 -2.55 9.31 -11.96
CA GLY A 78 -2.78 9.23 -13.40
C GLY A 78 -3.00 10.62 -14.01
N ARG A 79 -2.28 10.95 -15.08
CA ARG A 79 -2.48 12.17 -15.87
C ARG A 79 -2.74 11.84 -17.32
N ARG A 80 -3.65 12.59 -17.97
CA ARG A 80 -3.89 12.46 -19.40
C ARG A 80 -2.69 12.95 -20.19
N ASP A 81 -2.31 12.16 -21.19
CA ASP A 81 -1.24 12.50 -22.13
C ASP A 81 -1.75 13.50 -23.15
N TYR A 82 -1.49 14.79 -22.91
CA TYR A 82 -1.90 15.87 -23.83
C TYR A 82 -0.95 16.03 -25.02
N ASP A 83 0.24 15.46 -24.96
CA ASP A 83 1.23 15.51 -26.05
C ASP A 83 0.92 14.49 -27.14
N GLN A 84 0.01 13.56 -26.87
CA GLN A 84 -0.44 12.60 -27.86
C GLN A 84 -1.21 13.30 -28.98
N THR A 85 -0.63 13.29 -30.20
CA THR A 85 -1.25 13.82 -31.41
C THR A 85 -2.24 12.80 -32.02
N GLY A 86 -3.39 13.28 -32.49
CA GLY A 86 -4.38 12.45 -33.17
C GLY A 86 -5.80 12.53 -32.58
N ARG A 87 -6.78 12.06 -33.39
CA ARG A 87 -8.18 11.93 -32.96
C ARG A 87 -8.32 10.61 -32.17
N GLY A 88 -8.72 10.70 -30.93
CA GLY A 88 -8.99 9.53 -30.10
C GLY A 88 -8.95 9.87 -28.59
N ARG A 89 -9.32 8.87 -27.78
CA ARG A 89 -9.23 9.00 -26.32
C ARG A 89 -7.77 9.09 -25.91
N LYS A 90 -7.39 10.18 -25.27
CA LYS A 90 -6.04 10.37 -24.73
C LYS A 90 -5.71 9.26 -23.73
N ARG A 91 -4.52 8.67 -23.85
CA ARG A 91 -4.02 7.68 -22.88
C ARG A 91 -3.76 8.34 -21.55
N VAL A 92 -3.82 7.57 -20.48
CA VAL A 92 -3.44 8.01 -19.14
C VAL A 92 -2.01 7.52 -18.86
N LEU A 93 -1.21 8.40 -18.32
CA LEU A 93 0.15 8.13 -17.88
C LEU A 93 0.19 8.14 -16.36
N TYR A 94 0.74 7.10 -15.76
CA TYR A 94 0.81 6.86 -14.33
C TYR A 94 2.23 7.07 -13.81
N ALA A 95 2.33 7.62 -12.61
CA ALA A 95 3.58 7.73 -11.86
C ALA A 95 3.31 7.57 -10.37
N ILE A 96 4.36 7.26 -9.61
CA ILE A 96 4.30 7.30 -8.15
C ILE A 96 4.04 8.74 -7.71
N ASP A 97 3.11 8.90 -6.79
CA ASP A 97 2.81 10.17 -6.12
C ASP A 97 3.45 10.15 -4.73
N GLY A 98 4.30 11.15 -4.47
CA GLY A 98 5.04 11.25 -3.21
C GLY A 98 6.33 10.43 -3.16
N THR A 99 6.77 10.14 -1.95
CA THR A 99 8.03 9.46 -1.63
C THR A 99 7.78 8.03 -1.13
N PHE A 100 8.85 7.23 -1.06
CA PHE A 100 8.77 5.91 -0.41
C PHE A 100 8.36 6.04 1.08
N GLY A 101 8.77 7.13 1.74
CA GLY A 101 8.36 7.44 3.12
C GLY A 101 6.84 7.58 3.26
N ASP A 102 6.19 8.25 2.31
CA ASP A 102 4.73 8.42 2.30
C ASP A 102 4.03 7.06 2.17
N ILE A 103 4.53 6.19 1.30
CA ILE A 103 4.03 4.81 1.15
C ILE A 103 4.26 4.00 2.42
N PHE A 104 5.42 4.16 3.06
CA PHE A 104 5.70 3.47 4.33
C PHE A 104 4.72 3.88 5.43
N ASN A 105 4.36 5.16 5.50
CA ASN A 105 3.37 5.69 6.45
C ASN A 105 1.97 5.11 6.22
N LEU A 106 1.57 4.82 4.98
CA LEU A 106 0.31 4.11 4.71
C LEU A 106 0.29 2.72 5.36
N GLY A 107 1.42 2.04 5.43
CA GLY A 107 1.54 0.76 6.14
C GLY A 107 1.35 0.91 7.64
N VAL A 108 1.85 1.97 8.24
CA VAL A 108 1.63 2.29 9.66
C VAL A 108 0.13 2.53 9.91
N MET A 109 -0.53 3.32 9.06
CA MET A 109 -1.98 3.55 9.15
C MET A 109 -2.78 2.24 8.99
N SER A 110 -2.43 1.39 8.03
CA SER A 110 -3.04 0.07 7.86
C SER A 110 -2.87 -0.83 9.09
N LEU A 111 -1.75 -0.74 9.79
CA LEU A 111 -1.52 -1.45 11.04
C LEU A 111 -2.41 -0.91 12.15
N LEU A 112 -2.51 0.41 12.31
CA LEU A 112 -3.40 1.06 13.28
C LEU A 112 -4.86 0.66 13.07
N ASP A 113 -5.34 0.64 11.83
CA ASP A 113 -6.71 0.20 11.50
C ASP A 113 -6.97 -1.25 11.92
N ARG A 114 -6.00 -2.14 11.71
CA ARG A 114 -6.11 -3.55 12.16
C ARG A 114 -6.14 -3.68 13.67
N LEU A 115 -5.31 -2.94 14.38
CA LEU A 115 -5.32 -2.91 15.85
C LEU A 115 -6.63 -2.34 16.37
N GLY A 116 -7.16 -1.29 15.75
CA GLY A 116 -8.46 -0.71 16.06
C GLY A 116 -9.61 -1.70 15.83
N ALA A 117 -9.55 -2.51 14.76
CA ALA A 117 -10.54 -3.58 14.52
C ALA A 117 -10.51 -4.64 15.62
N MET A 118 -9.32 -5.07 16.06
CA MET A 118 -9.19 -6.01 17.19
C MET A 118 -9.78 -5.44 18.49
N MET A 119 -9.61 -4.13 18.75
CA MET A 119 -10.23 -3.49 19.91
C MET A 119 -11.77 -3.51 19.84
N LYS A 120 -12.34 -3.31 18.63
CA LYS A 120 -13.79 -3.42 18.42
C LYS A 120 -14.31 -4.84 18.64
N ASP A 121 -13.54 -5.86 18.19
CA ASP A 121 -13.89 -7.26 18.43
C ASP A 121 -13.90 -7.59 19.92
N ILE A 122 -12.91 -7.13 20.68
CA ILE A 122 -12.87 -7.30 22.15
C ILE A 122 -14.09 -6.63 22.80
N GLN A 123 -14.43 -5.41 22.37
CA GLN A 123 -15.62 -4.72 22.89
C GLN A 123 -16.91 -5.50 22.58
N SER A 124 -17.04 -6.04 21.37
CA SER A 124 -18.19 -6.85 20.99
C SER A 124 -18.31 -8.12 21.83
N ILE A 125 -17.18 -8.76 22.16
CA ILE A 125 -17.16 -9.92 23.06
C ILE A 125 -17.63 -9.53 24.46
N ASP A 126 -17.16 -8.41 25.00
CA ASP A 126 -17.58 -7.91 26.31
C ASP A 126 -19.10 -7.61 26.36
N ASP A 127 -19.63 -6.99 25.32
CA ASP A 127 -21.05 -6.68 25.18
C ASP A 127 -21.91 -7.96 25.15
N LEU A 128 -21.48 -9.00 24.42
CA LEU A 128 -22.16 -10.30 24.36
C LEU A 128 -22.15 -11.04 25.71
N ARG A 129 -21.13 -10.82 26.53
CA ARG A 129 -20.99 -11.47 27.84
C ARG A 129 -21.91 -10.86 28.92
N SER A 130 -22.47 -9.68 28.65
CA SER A 130 -23.45 -9.04 29.54
C SER A 130 -22.99 -8.96 31.02
N GLY A 131 -21.70 -8.64 31.25
CA GLY A 131 -21.16 -8.49 32.59
C GLY A 131 -20.91 -9.78 33.37
N ARG A 132 -20.96 -10.96 32.73
CA ARG A 132 -20.58 -12.22 33.37
C ARG A 132 -19.08 -12.22 33.67
N GLU A 133 -18.75 -12.42 34.94
CA GLU A 133 -17.37 -12.71 35.33
C GLU A 133 -17.08 -14.18 35.03
N ASP A 134 -16.12 -14.41 34.17
CA ASP A 134 -15.60 -15.72 33.81
C ASP A 134 -14.08 -15.67 33.64
N SER A 135 -13.45 -16.83 33.37
CA SER A 135 -12.02 -16.96 33.19
C SER A 135 -11.46 -16.21 31.98
N LEU A 136 -12.31 -15.71 31.07
CA LEU A 136 -11.89 -14.98 29.88
C LEU A 136 -11.62 -13.49 30.17
N VAL A 137 -12.19 -12.93 31.25
CA VAL A 137 -12.01 -11.51 31.61
C VAL A 137 -10.52 -11.11 31.73
N PRO A 138 -9.70 -11.83 32.51
CA PRO A 138 -8.27 -11.50 32.63
C PRO A 138 -7.56 -11.56 31.27
N MET A 139 -7.84 -12.59 30.47
CA MET A 139 -7.24 -12.75 29.14
C MET A 139 -7.59 -11.57 28.21
N LEU A 140 -8.87 -11.20 28.13
CA LEU A 140 -9.31 -10.10 27.26
C LEU A 140 -8.74 -8.76 27.73
N ASN A 141 -8.63 -8.55 29.04
CA ASN A 141 -8.02 -7.35 29.60
C ASN A 141 -6.51 -7.26 29.27
N ASP A 142 -5.79 -8.36 29.34
CA ASP A 142 -4.38 -8.42 28.98
C ASP A 142 -4.18 -8.13 27.50
N ILE A 143 -4.99 -8.74 26.62
CA ILE A 143 -4.94 -8.49 25.17
C ILE A 143 -5.24 -7.01 24.89
N ARG A 144 -6.31 -6.46 25.48
CA ARG A 144 -6.69 -5.05 25.32
C ARG A 144 -5.56 -4.12 25.72
N LYS A 145 -4.94 -4.34 26.86
CA LYS A 145 -3.83 -3.53 27.37
C LYS A 145 -2.64 -3.54 26.42
N VAL A 146 -2.28 -4.70 25.87
CA VAL A 146 -1.18 -4.82 24.92
C VAL A 146 -1.48 -4.06 23.61
N ILE A 147 -2.69 -4.26 23.05
CA ILE A 147 -3.10 -3.59 21.82
C ILE A 147 -3.14 -2.07 22.00
N GLN A 148 -3.76 -1.60 23.08
CA GLN A 148 -3.86 -0.17 23.41
C GLN A 148 -2.47 0.47 23.51
N GLY A 149 -1.54 -0.16 24.22
CA GLY A 149 -0.17 0.34 24.35
C GLY A 149 0.58 0.40 23.01
N ARG A 150 0.29 -0.52 22.07
CA ARG A 150 0.86 -0.48 20.72
C ARG A 150 0.27 0.64 19.87
N ILE A 151 -1.04 0.85 19.94
CA ILE A 151 -1.70 1.98 19.26
C ILE A 151 -1.07 3.30 19.72
N GLU A 152 -0.99 3.53 21.02
CA GLU A 152 -0.41 4.76 21.60
C GLU A 152 1.05 4.98 21.16
N SER A 153 1.85 3.92 21.14
CA SER A 153 3.24 3.99 20.69
C SER A 153 3.36 4.35 19.22
N LEU A 154 2.52 3.78 18.36
CA LEU A 154 2.52 4.06 16.92
C LEU A 154 2.01 5.47 16.60
N GLU A 155 0.97 5.93 17.29
CA GLU A 155 0.44 7.29 17.15
C GLU A 155 1.47 8.34 17.56
N ALA A 156 2.22 8.10 18.64
CA ALA A 156 3.28 9.00 19.10
C ALA A 156 4.39 9.14 18.05
N VAL A 157 4.80 8.04 17.39
CA VAL A 157 5.82 8.07 16.32
C VAL A 157 5.28 8.80 15.09
N SER A 158 4.05 8.51 14.68
CA SER A 158 3.42 9.16 13.52
C SER A 158 3.29 10.67 13.71
N SER A 159 2.96 11.12 14.92
CA SER A 159 2.83 12.55 15.24
C SER A 159 4.17 13.30 15.24
N ALA A 160 5.27 12.61 15.60
CA ALA A 160 6.61 13.21 15.64
C ALA A 160 7.18 13.48 14.23
N GLU A 161 6.76 12.71 13.21
CA GLU A 161 7.22 12.88 11.83
C GLU A 161 6.52 14.04 11.09
N ILE A 162 5.29 14.40 11.49
CA ILE A 162 4.52 15.48 10.88
C ILE A 162 5.05 16.88 11.31
N THR A 163 5.83 16.93 12.38
CA THR A 163 6.33 18.21 12.95
C THR A 163 7.74 18.60 12.44
N ARG A 164 8.30 17.87 11.47
CA ARG A 164 9.56 18.18 10.79
C ARG A 164 9.34 18.57 9.34
#